data_d52fda75558ab9b4a86676ad99ec7b4e
#
_entry.id   d52fda75558ab9b4a86676ad99ec7b4e
#
_cell.length_a   1.000
_cell.length_b   1.000
_cell.length_c   1.000
_cell.angle_alpha   90.00
_cell.angle_beta   90.00
_cell.angle_gamma   90.00
#
_symmetry.space_group_name_H-M   'P 1'
#
loop_
_entity.id
_entity.type
_entity.pdbx_description
1 polymer ?
#
loop_
_entity_poly.entity_id
_entity_poly.type
_entity_poly.pdbx_seq_one_letter_code
_entity_poly.pdbx_strand_id
1 'polypeptide(L)' 'MKDYFVHETAIVDEGATIGKGTKIWHFSHIMSNCRIGENCNIGQNVVISPEVVLGNQVKV' A
#
# COMPACT_ATOMS: atom_id res chain seq x y z
N MET A 1 -9.36 11.73 -7.16
CA MET A 1 -10.05 10.81 -6.22
C MET A 1 -9.24 9.52 -6.10
N LYS A 2 -9.09 9.02 -4.90
CA LYS A 2 -8.34 7.79 -4.70
C LYS A 2 -9.18 6.58 -5.05
N ASP A 3 -8.57 5.66 -5.79
CA ASP A 3 -9.22 4.39 -6.10
C ASP A 3 -8.84 3.29 -5.12
N TYR A 4 -8.15 3.64 -4.07
CA TYR A 4 -7.70 2.69 -3.05
C TYR A 4 -8.00 3.26 -1.66
N PHE A 5 -7.95 2.38 -0.66
CA PHE A 5 -8.22 2.78 0.72
C PHE A 5 -6.92 2.79 1.54
N VAL A 6 -6.70 3.86 2.28
CA VAL A 6 -5.60 3.95 3.24
C VAL A 6 -6.20 4.36 4.58
N HIS A 7 -6.03 3.49 5.59
CA HIS A 7 -6.53 3.82 6.92
C HIS A 7 -5.81 5.07 7.44
N GLU A 8 -6.49 5.86 8.24
CA GLU A 8 -5.94 7.14 8.69
C GLU A 8 -4.64 7.01 9.48
N THR A 9 -4.39 5.85 10.09
CA THR A 9 -3.14 5.62 10.83
C THR A 9 -2.01 5.12 9.95
N ALA A 10 -2.30 4.73 8.71
CA ALA A 10 -1.27 4.25 7.79
C ALA A 10 -0.57 5.42 7.13
N ILE A 11 0.68 5.21 6.78
CA ILE A 11 1.50 6.24 6.14
C ILE A 11 1.93 5.74 4.77
N VAL A 12 1.70 6.55 3.76
CA VAL A 12 2.15 6.26 2.40
C VAL A 12 3.09 7.39 2.01
N ASP A 13 4.35 7.04 1.81
CA ASP A 13 5.35 8.04 1.47
C ASP A 13 5.21 8.50 0.02
N GLU A 14 5.81 9.63 -0.25
CA GLU A 14 5.78 10.23 -1.57
C GLU A 14 6.42 9.30 -2.61
N GLY A 15 5.87 9.27 -3.80
CA GLY A 15 6.40 8.44 -4.87
C GLY A 15 5.86 7.02 -4.91
N ALA A 16 5.13 6.60 -3.89
CA ALA A 16 4.50 5.28 -3.91
C ALA A 16 3.29 5.29 -4.84
N THR A 17 3.13 4.19 -5.58
CA THR A 17 2.00 4.01 -6.48
C THR A 17 1.15 2.85 -5.98
N ILE A 18 -0.15 3.09 -5.80
CA ILE A 18 -1.06 2.08 -5.27
C ILE A 18 -2.19 1.87 -6.26
N GLY A 19 -2.39 0.63 -6.64
CA GLY A 19 -3.39 0.27 -7.62
C GLY A 19 -4.81 0.31 -7.08
N LYS A 20 -5.76 0.26 -8.01
CA LYS A 20 -7.18 0.34 -7.73
C LYS A 20 -7.62 -0.82 -6.83
N GLY A 21 -8.46 -0.51 -5.85
CA GLY A 21 -9.06 -1.51 -4.97
C GLY A 21 -8.16 -2.03 -3.87
N THR A 22 -6.93 -1.56 -3.79
CA THR A 22 -6.01 -1.97 -2.73
C THR A 22 -6.43 -1.33 -1.41
N LYS A 23 -6.25 -2.07 -0.32
CA LYS A 23 -6.57 -1.60 1.02
C LYS A 23 -5.34 -1.67 1.89
N ILE A 24 -5.06 -0.57 2.58
CA ILE A 24 -3.91 -0.46 3.49
C ILE A 24 -4.47 -0.16 4.87
N TRP A 25 -4.20 -1.05 5.82
CA TRP A 25 -4.83 -1.02 7.12
C TRP A 25 -3.95 -0.33 8.17
N HIS A 26 -4.29 -0.54 9.45
CA HIS A 26 -3.76 0.22 10.59
C HIS A 26 -2.24 0.17 10.70
N PHE A 27 -1.65 1.33 10.93
CA PHE A 27 -0.23 1.47 11.28
C PHE A 27 0.74 0.88 10.27
N SER A 28 0.31 0.69 9.04
CA SER A 28 1.21 0.22 8.00
C SER A 28 1.96 1.39 7.40
N HIS A 29 3.16 1.14 6.92
CA HIS A 29 4.00 2.17 6.32
C HIS A 29 4.46 1.71 4.93
N ILE A 30 3.98 2.40 3.92
CA ILE A 30 4.38 2.15 2.53
C ILE A 30 5.46 3.18 2.21
N MET A 31 6.68 2.71 2.05
CA MET A 31 7.80 3.61 1.87
C MET A 31 7.88 4.09 0.42
N SER A 32 8.85 4.97 0.17
CA SER A 32 8.90 5.70 -1.09
C SER A 32 9.16 4.79 -2.30
N ASN A 33 8.59 5.17 -3.42
CA ASN A 33 8.81 4.53 -4.73
C ASN A 33 8.38 3.07 -4.79
N CYS A 34 7.51 2.63 -3.87
CA CYS A 34 6.91 1.30 -3.97
C CYS A 34 5.86 1.29 -5.06
N ARG A 35 5.65 0.13 -5.65
CA ARG A 35 4.55 -0.08 -6.60
C ARG A 35 3.69 -1.23 -6.10
N ILE A 36 2.48 -0.92 -5.74
CA ILE A 36 1.53 -1.90 -5.24
C ILE A 36 0.43 -2.04 -6.28
N GLY A 37 0.19 -3.26 -6.71
CA GLY A 37 -0.79 -3.52 -7.76
C GLY A 37 -2.22 -3.34 -7.29
N GLU A 38 -3.16 -3.89 -8.06
CA GLU A 38 -4.58 -3.73 -7.80
C GLU A 38 -5.09 -4.81 -6.86
N ASN A 39 -6.10 -4.45 -6.08
CA ASN A 39 -6.84 -5.38 -5.22
C ASN A 39 -5.95 -6.11 -4.21
N CYS A 40 -4.89 -5.45 -3.77
CA CYS A 40 -4.04 -5.98 -2.72
C CYS A 40 -4.65 -5.70 -1.35
N ASN A 41 -4.23 -6.44 -0.36
CA ASN A 41 -4.63 -6.20 1.02
C ASN A 41 -3.39 -6.15 1.89
N ILE A 42 -3.05 -4.96 2.36
CA ILE A 42 -1.91 -4.73 3.24
C ILE A 42 -2.45 -4.66 4.66
N GLY A 43 -2.14 -5.69 5.45
CA GLY A 43 -2.68 -5.80 6.80
C GLY A 43 -2.10 -4.78 7.77
N GLN A 44 -2.27 -5.06 9.06
CA GLN A 44 -1.81 -4.15 10.10
C GLN A 44 -0.31 -4.25 10.31
N ASN A 45 0.30 -3.12 10.67
CA ASN A 45 1.71 -3.04 11.07
C ASN A 45 2.66 -3.61 10.02
N VAL A 46 2.31 -3.43 8.75
CA VAL A 46 3.14 -3.92 7.66
C VAL A 46 4.05 -2.80 7.20
N VAL A 47 5.31 -3.13 6.95
CA VAL A 47 6.26 -2.19 6.37
C VAL A 47 6.61 -2.67 4.97
N ILE A 48 6.35 -1.84 3.98
CA ILE A 48 6.76 -2.11 2.60
C ILE A 48 7.98 -1.23 2.33
N SER A 49 9.13 -1.86 2.16
CA SER A 49 10.40 -1.17 1.99
C SER A 49 10.42 -0.36 0.68
N PRO A 50 11.35 0.62 0.57
CA PRO A 50 11.41 1.41 -0.65
C PRO A 50 11.64 0.55 -1.89
N GLU A 51 11.00 0.95 -2.97
CA GLU A 51 11.17 0.35 -4.30
C GLU A 51 10.70 -1.10 -4.41
N VAL A 52 9.89 -1.56 -3.45
CA VAL A 52 9.27 -2.89 -3.55
C VAL A 52 8.14 -2.85 -4.57
N VAL A 53 8.03 -3.91 -5.35
CA VAL A 53 6.95 -4.07 -6.32
C VAL A 53 6.09 -5.25 -5.91
N LEU A 54 4.81 -5.00 -5.68
CA LEU A 54 3.83 -6.07 -5.42
C LEU A 54 2.91 -6.18 -6.62
N GLY A 55 2.64 -7.41 -7.02
CA GLY A 55 1.70 -7.66 -8.09
C GLY A 55 0.26 -7.42 -7.64
N ASN A 56 -0.68 -7.91 -8.43
CA ASN A 56 -2.10 -7.76 -8.12
C ASN A 56 -2.55 -8.82 -7.13
N GLN A 57 -3.55 -8.49 -6.31
CA GLN A 57 -4.21 -9.44 -5.41
C GLN A 57 -3.27 -10.08 -4.39
N VAL A 58 -2.23 -9.36 -4.00
CA VAL A 58 -1.28 -9.83 -3.00
C VAL A 58 -1.82 -9.50 -1.61
N LYS A 59 -1.71 -10.46 -0.68
CA LYS A 59 -2.05 -10.26 0.72
C LYS A 59 -0.78 -10.27 1.55
N VAL A 60 -0.63 -9.25 2.37
CA VAL A 60 0.56 -9.13 3.23
C VAL A 60 0.14 -9.11 4.68
#